data_3ea91ad0559508f3b3b044bace10e065
#
_entry.id   3ea91ad0559508f3b3b044bace10e065
#
_cell.length_a   1.000
_cell.length_b   1.000
_cell.length_c   1.000
_cell.angle_alpha   90.00
_cell.angle_beta   90.00
_cell.angle_gamma   90.00
#
_symmetry.space_group_name_H-M   'P 1'
#
loop_
_entity.id
_entity.type
_entity.pdbx_description
1 polymer ?
#
loop_
_entity_poly.entity_id
_entity_poly.type
_entity_poly.pdbx_seq_one_letter_code
_entity_poly.pdbx_strand_id
1 'polypeptide(L)'
;MTETKRNQKDQLAKLMATENITIVHKPIPTAYFDVKNRILACPTFKDDISDELYDLFMGHEVGHALNTPYEGLHNALTKNKTLKGYLNVVEDVRIEKAIKNKFQGLRKSFYTAYNELMEKDFFGLKGKDLNTLSCIDKINLITKCGSRVQIELTDQEQ
;
A
#
# COMPACT_ATOMS: atom_id res chain seq x y z
N MET A 1 14.43 6.07 12.81
CA MET A 1 15.25 5.20 11.91
C MET A 1 16.50 5.96 11.50
N THR A 2 17.71 5.36 11.61
CA THR A 2 18.98 5.98 11.24
C THR A 2 19.10 6.17 9.72
N GLU A 3 19.91 7.17 9.30
CA GLU A 3 20.16 7.43 7.86
C GLU A 3 20.79 6.21 7.15
N THR A 4 21.73 5.53 7.80
CA THR A 4 22.34 4.30 7.27
C THR A 4 21.29 3.23 6.98
N LYS A 5 20.35 3.02 7.90
CA LYS A 5 19.30 2.03 7.73
C LYS A 5 18.32 2.41 6.63
N ARG A 6 17.99 3.69 6.49
CA ARG A 6 17.19 4.21 5.38
C ARG A 6 17.85 3.91 4.05
N ASN A 7 19.13 4.24 3.90
CA ASN A 7 19.89 3.98 2.68
C ASN A 7 19.93 2.50 2.31
N GLN A 8 20.05 1.59 3.30
CA GLN A 8 19.99 0.14 3.08
C GLN A 8 18.61 -0.29 2.55
N LYS A 9 17.53 0.25 3.12
CA LYS A 9 16.16 -0.05 2.66
C LYS A 9 15.87 0.53 1.27
N ASP A 10 16.39 1.70 0.95
CA ASP A 10 16.30 2.28 -0.40
C ASP A 10 17.03 1.41 -1.44
N GLN A 11 18.21 0.89 -1.11
CA GLN A 11 18.92 -0.06 -1.98
C GLN A 11 18.12 -1.36 -2.14
N LEU A 12 17.53 -1.87 -1.06
CA LEU A 12 16.70 -3.06 -1.12
C LEU A 12 15.48 -2.84 -2.03
N ALA A 13 14.82 -1.69 -1.93
CA ALA A 13 13.68 -1.37 -2.79
C ALA A 13 14.06 -1.34 -4.28
N LYS A 14 15.22 -0.76 -4.64
CA LYS A 14 15.73 -0.78 -6.01
C LYS A 14 16.01 -2.20 -6.50
N LEU A 15 16.63 -3.03 -5.66
CA LEU A 15 16.88 -4.43 -5.99
C LEU A 15 15.59 -5.22 -6.18
N MET A 16 14.59 -4.99 -5.33
CA MET A 16 13.29 -5.64 -5.44
C MET A 16 12.52 -5.20 -6.67
N ALA A 17 12.61 -3.92 -7.04
CA ALA A 17 11.99 -3.37 -8.25
C ALA A 17 12.61 -3.91 -9.55
N THR A 18 13.79 -4.56 -9.48
CA THR A 18 14.55 -5.06 -10.63
C THR A 18 14.91 -3.99 -11.67
N GLU A 19 14.87 -2.73 -11.25
CA GLU A 19 15.22 -1.56 -12.06
C GLU A 19 15.76 -0.44 -11.19
N ASN A 20 16.45 0.53 -11.79
CA ASN A 20 17.00 1.68 -11.08
C ASN A 20 15.93 2.78 -10.92
N ILE A 21 14.93 2.53 -10.05
CA ILE A 21 13.95 3.55 -9.68
C ILE A 21 14.61 4.71 -8.94
N THR A 22 14.07 5.90 -9.10
CA THR A 22 14.47 7.07 -8.31
C THR A 22 13.69 7.08 -6.99
N ILE A 23 14.40 7.10 -5.85
CA ILE A 23 13.76 7.22 -4.54
C ILE A 23 13.97 8.62 -4.02
N VAL A 24 12.89 9.28 -3.61
CA VAL A 24 12.90 10.63 -3.05
C VAL A 24 12.16 10.66 -1.72
N HIS A 25 12.72 11.36 -0.72
CA HIS A 25 12.08 11.55 0.58
C HIS A 25 11.47 12.95 0.64
N LYS A 26 10.18 13.02 0.95
CA LYS A 26 9.38 14.26 0.95
C LYS A 26 8.51 14.36 2.21
N PRO A 27 8.12 15.57 2.65
CA PRO A 27 7.16 15.77 3.74
C PRO A 27 5.73 15.50 3.25
N ILE A 28 5.41 14.25 2.97
CA ILE A 28 4.12 13.75 2.48
C ILE A 28 3.51 12.78 3.49
N PRO A 29 2.18 12.63 3.54
CA PRO A 29 1.51 11.79 4.54
C PRO A 29 1.67 10.30 4.28
N THR A 30 1.85 9.89 3.03
CA THR A 30 1.99 8.49 2.61
C THR A 30 2.95 8.36 1.43
N ALA A 31 3.49 7.18 1.21
CA ALA A 31 4.28 6.88 0.02
C ALA A 31 3.40 6.85 -1.25
N TYR A 32 4.02 7.06 -2.39
CA TYR A 32 3.41 6.78 -3.69
C TYR A 32 4.48 6.47 -4.75
N PHE A 33 4.07 5.72 -5.77
CA PHE A 33 4.90 5.43 -6.93
C PHE A 33 4.39 6.12 -8.19
N ASP A 34 5.22 7.00 -8.77
CA ASP A 34 4.95 7.58 -10.08
C ASP A 34 5.33 6.56 -11.16
N VAL A 35 4.32 5.86 -11.65
CA VAL A 35 4.48 4.79 -12.64
C VAL A 35 5.08 5.30 -13.96
N LYS A 36 4.79 6.55 -14.34
CA LYS A 36 5.29 7.16 -15.58
C LYS A 36 6.78 7.50 -15.48
N ASN A 37 7.16 8.19 -14.40
CA ASN A 37 8.52 8.71 -14.23
C ASN A 37 9.43 7.77 -13.44
N ARG A 38 8.89 6.63 -12.97
CA ARG A 38 9.60 5.61 -12.17
C ARG A 38 10.21 6.18 -10.89
N ILE A 39 9.42 7.02 -10.20
CA ILE A 39 9.82 7.69 -8.96
C ILE A 39 9.02 7.13 -7.79
N LEU A 40 9.72 6.61 -6.78
CA LEU A 40 9.15 6.23 -5.50
C LEU A 40 9.33 7.39 -4.52
N ALA A 41 8.23 8.02 -4.11
CA ALA A 41 8.24 9.06 -3.11
C ALA A 41 7.89 8.47 -1.74
N CYS A 42 8.83 8.60 -0.79
CA CYS A 42 8.68 8.13 0.57
C CYS A 42 8.42 9.30 1.51
N PRO A 43 7.57 9.12 2.54
CA PRO A 43 7.41 10.11 3.58
C PRO A 43 8.72 10.35 4.35
N THR A 44 8.97 11.63 4.68
CA THR A 44 9.96 11.97 5.70
C THR A 44 9.23 11.96 7.04
N PHE A 45 9.38 10.88 7.79
CA PHE A 45 8.74 10.73 9.09
C PHE A 45 9.42 11.63 10.12
N LYS A 46 8.61 12.37 10.91
CA LYS A 46 9.10 13.20 12.01
C LYS A 46 9.48 12.34 13.22
N ASP A 47 8.73 11.26 13.45
CA ASP A 47 8.96 10.30 14.52
C ASP A 47 9.59 9.02 13.98
N ASP A 48 10.23 8.26 14.86
CA ASP A 48 10.69 6.93 14.53
C ASP A 48 9.50 6.02 14.23
N ILE A 49 9.49 5.50 13.01
CA ILE A 49 8.53 4.46 12.62
C ILE A 49 9.18 3.09 12.72
N SER A 50 8.35 2.07 12.89
CA SER A 50 8.82 0.69 12.89
C SER A 50 9.44 0.30 11.54
N ASP A 51 10.34 -0.67 11.57
CA ASP A 51 10.91 -1.22 10.35
C ASP A 51 9.84 -1.85 9.46
N GLU A 52 8.89 -2.50 10.09
CA GLU A 52 7.78 -3.17 9.43
C GLU A 52 6.87 -2.17 8.72
N LEU A 53 6.60 -1.00 9.34
CA LEU A 53 5.81 0.05 8.71
C LEU A 53 6.55 0.66 7.51
N TYR A 54 7.87 0.86 7.64
CA TYR A 54 8.67 1.30 6.50
C TYR A 54 8.69 0.26 5.37
N ASP A 55 8.84 -1.02 5.70
CA ASP A 55 8.80 -2.13 4.75
C ASP A 55 7.44 -2.23 4.04
N LEU A 56 6.34 -1.95 4.76
CA LEU A 56 5.02 -1.87 4.16
C LEU A 56 4.96 -0.78 3.08
N PHE A 57 5.36 0.46 3.42
CA PHE A 57 5.34 1.56 2.45
C PHE A 57 6.22 1.27 1.25
N MET A 58 7.45 0.84 1.46
CA MET A 58 8.38 0.53 0.37
C MET A 58 7.92 -0.67 -0.46
N GLY A 59 7.50 -1.74 0.19
CA GLY A 59 7.06 -2.96 -0.48
C GLY A 59 5.79 -2.75 -1.30
N HIS A 60 4.84 -1.95 -0.81
CA HIS A 60 3.64 -1.57 -1.54
C HIS A 60 4.00 -0.83 -2.84
N GLU A 61 4.84 0.19 -2.76
CA GLU A 61 5.22 0.99 -3.92
C GLU A 61 6.10 0.21 -4.92
N VAL A 62 6.97 -0.67 -4.43
CA VAL A 62 7.68 -1.63 -5.29
C VAL A 62 6.69 -2.59 -5.96
N GLY A 63 5.62 -2.95 -5.29
CA GLY A 63 4.51 -3.71 -5.88
C GLY A 63 3.93 -3.02 -7.11
N HIS A 64 3.68 -1.71 -7.03
CA HIS A 64 3.27 -0.90 -8.17
C HIS A 64 4.36 -0.83 -9.25
N ALA A 65 5.62 -0.61 -8.88
CA ALA A 65 6.73 -0.58 -9.83
C ALA A 65 6.81 -1.84 -10.69
N LEU A 66 6.61 -3.00 -10.08
CA LEU A 66 6.71 -4.29 -10.76
C LEU A 66 5.47 -4.68 -11.56
N ASN A 67 4.28 -4.27 -11.09
CA ASN A 67 3.04 -4.91 -11.53
C ASN A 67 2.04 -3.95 -12.15
N THR A 68 2.15 -2.62 -11.95
CA THR A 68 1.18 -1.66 -12.49
C THR A 68 1.66 -1.09 -13.83
N PRO A 69 1.04 -1.49 -14.97
CA PRO A 69 1.40 -0.96 -16.27
C PRO A 69 0.86 0.48 -16.43
N TYR A 70 1.74 1.40 -16.83
CA TYR A 70 1.36 2.81 -17.02
C TYR A 70 0.19 2.98 -18.00
N GLU A 71 0.28 2.37 -19.18
CA GLU A 71 -0.75 2.52 -20.21
C GLU A 71 -2.11 1.96 -19.77
N GLY A 72 -2.12 0.80 -19.11
CA GLY A 72 -3.35 0.19 -18.60
C GLY A 72 -4.06 1.07 -17.58
N LEU A 73 -3.32 1.56 -16.58
CA LEU A 73 -3.84 2.43 -15.54
C LEU A 73 -4.30 3.78 -16.13
N HIS A 74 -3.48 4.39 -16.98
CA HIS A 74 -3.80 5.66 -17.62
C HIS A 74 -5.08 5.57 -18.46
N ASN A 75 -5.21 4.54 -19.30
CA ASN A 75 -6.38 4.32 -20.16
C ASN A 75 -7.65 4.09 -19.33
N ALA A 76 -7.57 3.30 -18.25
CA ALA A 76 -8.70 3.06 -17.38
C ALA A 76 -9.18 4.35 -16.69
N LEU A 77 -8.26 5.16 -16.17
CA LEU A 77 -8.56 6.43 -15.50
C LEU A 77 -9.08 7.51 -16.47
N THR A 78 -8.63 7.49 -17.72
CA THR A 78 -9.08 8.44 -18.76
C THR A 78 -10.51 8.14 -19.19
N LYS A 79 -10.87 6.85 -19.30
CA LYS A 79 -12.21 6.42 -19.71
C LYS A 79 -13.27 6.71 -18.65
N ASN A 80 -12.95 6.57 -17.38
CA ASN A 80 -13.92 6.80 -16.31
C ASN A 80 -13.24 7.27 -15.00
N LYS A 81 -13.27 8.59 -14.78
CA LYS A 81 -12.68 9.22 -13.58
C LYS A 81 -13.36 8.80 -12.28
N THR A 82 -14.65 8.43 -12.33
CA THR A 82 -15.40 8.02 -11.12
C THR A 82 -14.94 6.67 -10.59
N LEU A 83 -14.36 5.83 -11.45
CA LEU A 83 -13.81 4.53 -11.05
C LEU A 83 -12.42 4.60 -10.39
N LYS A 84 -11.82 5.79 -10.32
CA LYS A 84 -10.45 5.92 -9.78
C LYS A 84 -10.29 5.30 -8.40
N GLY A 85 -11.21 5.57 -7.48
CA GLY A 85 -11.17 5.02 -6.12
C GLY A 85 -11.26 3.50 -6.11
N TYR A 86 -12.17 2.94 -6.90
CA TYR A 86 -12.33 1.49 -7.04
C TYR A 86 -11.10 0.82 -7.65
N LEU A 87 -10.58 1.42 -8.73
CA LEU A 87 -9.37 0.90 -9.39
C LEU A 87 -8.16 0.90 -8.47
N ASN A 88 -7.98 1.95 -7.65
CA ASN A 88 -6.90 2.00 -6.68
C ASN A 88 -6.99 0.85 -5.69
N VAL A 89 -8.17 0.62 -5.07
CA VAL A 89 -8.34 -0.47 -4.10
C VAL A 89 -8.09 -1.84 -4.74
N VAL A 90 -8.67 -2.10 -5.91
CA VAL A 90 -8.49 -3.38 -6.61
C VAL A 90 -7.03 -3.59 -7.02
N GLU A 91 -6.37 -2.53 -7.50
CA GLU A 91 -4.96 -2.59 -7.89
C GLU A 91 -4.07 -2.82 -6.67
N ASP A 92 -4.31 -2.13 -5.53
CA ASP A 92 -3.59 -2.35 -4.28
C ASP A 92 -3.68 -3.82 -3.84
N VAL A 93 -4.88 -4.39 -3.85
CA VAL A 93 -5.08 -5.82 -3.51
C VAL A 93 -4.26 -6.71 -4.43
N ARG A 94 -4.28 -6.43 -5.73
CA ARG A 94 -3.59 -7.22 -6.74
C ARG A 94 -2.07 -7.13 -6.57
N ILE A 95 -1.52 -5.92 -6.44
CA ILE A 95 -0.06 -5.73 -6.33
C ILE A 95 0.48 -6.23 -4.99
N GLU A 96 -0.27 -6.05 -3.89
CA GLU A 96 0.16 -6.58 -2.59
C GLU A 96 0.17 -8.11 -2.57
N LYS A 97 -0.80 -8.76 -3.21
CA LYS A 97 -0.78 -10.23 -3.36
C LYS A 97 0.43 -10.66 -4.18
N ALA A 98 0.71 -9.99 -5.29
CA ALA A 98 1.84 -10.30 -6.17
C ALA A 98 3.18 -10.11 -5.46
N ILE A 99 3.41 -8.98 -4.78
CA ILE A 99 4.67 -8.68 -4.10
C ILE A 99 4.92 -9.61 -2.92
N LYS A 100 3.88 -9.94 -2.13
CA LYS A 100 3.97 -10.90 -1.02
C LYS A 100 4.22 -12.34 -1.48
N ASN A 101 3.81 -12.71 -2.68
CA ASN A 101 4.12 -14.01 -3.28
C ASN A 101 5.55 -14.05 -3.81
N LYS A 102 6.03 -12.96 -4.41
CA LYS A 102 7.39 -12.85 -4.93
C LYS A 102 8.42 -12.74 -3.79
N PHE A 103 8.13 -11.96 -2.74
CA PHE A 103 9.01 -11.73 -1.61
C PHE A 103 8.30 -12.13 -0.30
N GLN A 104 8.37 -13.41 0.02
CA GLN A 104 7.61 -13.99 1.15
C GLN A 104 7.94 -13.35 2.51
N GLY A 105 9.16 -12.83 2.68
CA GLY A 105 9.57 -12.11 3.89
C GLY A 105 8.71 -10.88 4.20
N LEU A 106 8.13 -10.22 3.17
CA LEU A 106 7.24 -9.09 3.35
C LEU A 106 5.91 -9.43 4.02
N ARG A 107 5.48 -10.70 4.00
CA ARG A 107 4.19 -11.09 4.62
C ARG A 107 4.13 -10.73 6.09
N LYS A 108 5.23 -10.99 6.83
CA LYS A 108 5.33 -10.66 8.25
C LYS A 108 5.34 -9.15 8.46
N SER A 109 6.15 -8.42 7.70
CA SER A 109 6.23 -6.95 7.80
C SER A 109 4.87 -6.30 7.52
N PHE A 110 4.18 -6.70 6.46
CA PHE A 110 2.85 -6.21 6.13
C PHE A 110 1.82 -6.50 7.25
N TYR A 111 1.83 -7.72 7.76
CA TYR A 111 0.93 -8.10 8.86
C TYR A 111 1.16 -7.24 10.10
N THR A 112 2.41 -7.07 10.53
CA THR A 112 2.77 -6.27 11.72
C THR A 112 2.48 -4.78 11.49
N ALA A 113 2.82 -4.26 10.32
CA ALA A 113 2.58 -2.85 9.98
C ALA A 113 1.09 -2.50 9.91
N TYR A 114 0.25 -3.35 9.34
CA TYR A 114 -1.20 -3.11 9.34
C TYR A 114 -1.80 -3.18 10.74
N ASN A 115 -1.26 -3.99 11.67
CA ASN A 115 -1.63 -3.93 13.07
C ASN A 115 -1.30 -2.57 13.68
N GLU A 116 -0.08 -2.09 13.47
CA GLU A 116 0.36 -0.78 13.95
C GLU A 116 -0.52 0.35 13.42
N LEU A 117 -0.87 0.33 12.14
CA LEU A 117 -1.77 1.30 11.52
C LEU A 117 -3.19 1.26 12.11
N MET A 118 -3.70 0.07 12.43
CA MET A 118 -5.00 -0.07 13.09
C MET A 118 -4.98 0.47 14.53
N GLU A 119 -3.94 0.16 15.31
CA GLU A 119 -3.77 0.66 16.67
C GLU A 119 -3.70 2.19 16.72
N LYS A 120 -3.08 2.80 15.70
CA LYS A 120 -2.99 4.26 15.51
C LYS A 120 -4.23 4.88 14.90
N ASP A 121 -5.29 4.09 14.65
CA ASP A 121 -6.52 4.51 13.96
C ASP A 121 -6.26 5.20 12.60
N PHE A 122 -5.25 4.75 11.87
CA PHE A 122 -4.88 5.31 10.57
C PHE A 122 -6.05 5.30 9.57
N PHE A 123 -6.88 4.27 9.62
CA PHE A 123 -8.05 4.14 8.75
C PHE A 123 -9.27 4.92 9.26
N GLY A 124 -9.19 5.58 10.43
CA GLY A 124 -10.27 6.35 11.02
C GLY A 124 -11.50 5.49 11.35
N LEU A 125 -11.31 4.28 11.87
CA LEU A 125 -12.36 3.29 12.13
C LEU A 125 -12.94 3.38 13.54
N LYS A 126 -12.26 4.07 14.45
CA LYS A 126 -12.67 4.14 15.85
C LYS A 126 -14.08 4.69 16.00
N GLY A 127 -14.94 3.91 16.62
CA GLY A 127 -16.35 4.27 16.86
C GLY A 127 -17.26 4.17 15.64
N LYS A 128 -16.82 3.60 14.52
CA LYS A 128 -17.64 3.38 13.33
C LYS A 128 -18.19 1.95 13.28
N ASP A 129 -19.41 1.81 12.81
CA ASP A 129 -19.94 0.51 12.40
C ASP A 129 -19.41 0.18 11.00
N LEU A 130 -18.50 -0.79 10.92
CA LEU A 130 -17.82 -1.17 9.67
C LEU A 130 -18.79 -1.81 8.65
N ASN A 131 -19.93 -2.32 9.10
CA ASN A 131 -20.93 -2.90 8.21
C ASN A 131 -21.70 -1.86 7.39
N THR A 132 -21.63 -0.58 7.79
CA THR A 132 -22.25 0.54 7.05
C THR A 132 -21.35 1.14 5.96
N LEU A 133 -20.10 0.68 5.86
CA LEU A 133 -19.17 1.14 4.85
C LEU A 133 -19.58 0.68 3.44
N SER A 134 -19.09 1.39 2.42
CA SER A 134 -19.27 0.94 1.04
C SER A 134 -18.60 -0.41 0.80
N CYS A 135 -19.10 -1.19 -0.16
CA CYS A 135 -18.53 -2.50 -0.50
C CYS A 135 -17.02 -2.41 -0.78
N ILE A 136 -16.57 -1.40 -1.51
CA ILE A 136 -15.15 -1.23 -1.84
C ILE A 136 -14.29 -0.91 -0.61
N ASP A 137 -14.81 -0.14 0.35
CA ASP A 137 -14.12 0.14 1.61
C ASP A 137 -14.03 -1.12 2.49
N LYS A 138 -15.12 -1.91 2.53
CA LYS A 138 -15.12 -3.23 3.19
C LYS A 138 -14.05 -4.14 2.60
N ILE A 139 -13.97 -4.25 1.26
CA ILE A 139 -12.96 -5.04 0.55
C ILE A 139 -11.55 -4.57 0.91
N ASN A 140 -11.31 -3.25 0.89
CA ASN A 140 -10.02 -2.67 1.24
C ASN A 140 -9.59 -3.05 2.67
N LEU A 141 -10.50 -2.93 3.64
CA LEU A 141 -10.22 -3.26 5.03
C LEU A 141 -10.00 -4.77 5.23
N ILE A 142 -10.85 -5.62 4.64
CA ILE A 142 -10.72 -7.09 4.75
C ILE A 142 -9.36 -7.54 4.19
N THR A 143 -8.95 -7.01 3.04
CA THR A 143 -7.70 -7.42 2.39
C THR A 143 -6.45 -6.93 3.11
N LYS A 144 -6.49 -5.75 3.74
CA LYS A 144 -5.38 -5.17 4.51
C LYS A 144 -5.32 -5.67 5.95
N CYS A 145 -6.47 -5.79 6.61
CA CYS A 145 -6.57 -6.09 8.04
C CYS A 145 -6.95 -7.55 8.33
N GLY A 146 -7.52 -8.27 7.36
CA GLY A 146 -7.91 -9.68 7.52
C GLY A 146 -8.93 -9.89 8.64
N SER A 147 -8.74 -10.96 9.42
CA SER A 147 -9.62 -11.33 10.55
C SER A 147 -9.66 -10.35 11.72
N ARG A 148 -8.85 -9.27 11.68
CA ARG A 148 -8.84 -8.23 12.72
C ARG A 148 -10.02 -7.26 12.61
N VAL A 149 -10.67 -7.21 11.46
CA VAL A 149 -11.90 -6.46 11.24
C VAL A 149 -13.07 -7.42 11.15
N GLN A 150 -14.12 -7.16 11.92
CA GLN A 150 -15.37 -7.90 11.83
C GLN A 150 -16.28 -7.16 10.86
N ILE A 151 -16.29 -7.60 9.62
CA ILE A 151 -17.08 -7.04 8.53
C ILE A 151 -17.90 -8.15 7.90
N GLU A 152 -19.21 -7.94 7.84
CA GLU A 152 -20.14 -8.83 7.16
C GLU A 152 -20.43 -8.27 5.77
N LEU A 153 -20.31 -9.14 4.76
CA LEU A 153 -20.74 -8.82 3.40
C LEU A 153 -22.18 -9.28 3.23
N THR A 154 -23.01 -8.43 2.67
CA THR A 154 -24.38 -8.80 2.29
C THR A 154 -24.37 -9.77 1.11
N ASP A 155 -25.50 -10.47 0.85
CA ASP A 155 -25.65 -11.39 -0.30
C ASP A 155 -25.37 -10.70 -1.64
N GLN A 156 -25.60 -9.38 -1.74
CA GLN A 156 -25.30 -8.59 -2.95
C GLN A 156 -23.82 -8.17 -3.08
N GLU A 157 -23.06 -8.22 -1.97
CA GLU A 157 -21.63 -7.86 -1.93
C GLU A 157 -20.73 -9.10 -2.07
N GLN A 158 -21.26 -10.31 -1.95
CA GLN A 158 -20.57 -11.58 -2.15
C GLN A 158 -20.54 -11.98 -3.63
#